data_d08fe19199a0914acf4a99fd62d91b9b
#
_entry.id   d08fe19199a0914acf4a99fd62d91b9b
#
_cell.length_a   1.000
_cell.length_b   1.000
_cell.length_c   1.000
_cell.angle_alpha   90.00
_cell.angle_beta   90.00
_cell.angle_gamma   90.00
#
_symmetry.space_group_name_H-M   'P 1'
#
loop_
_entity.id
_entity.type
_entity.pdbx_description
1 polymer ?
#
loop_
_entity_poly.entity_id
_entity_poly.type
_entity_poly.pdbx_seq_one_letter_code
_entity_poly.pdbx_strand_id
1 'polypeptide(L)'
;CLIQRRAVDLLQPDLSWVGGLTEGRRIATAARLAKLPWVPHCWGTALHFAATVHWVASSPDGFLCEYPITPRTAEARASRTPSSMMTELVETPVEIVAGKALVPTGPGLGVVLNEDALSRYEVGC
;
A
#
# COMPACT_ATOMS: atom_id res chain seq x y z
N CYS A 1 14.81 -15.32 11.62
CA CYS A 1 13.94 -14.64 10.64
C CYS A 1 14.56 -14.71 9.24
N LEU A 2 13.81 -14.34 8.19
CA LEU A 2 14.27 -14.40 6.79
C LEU A 2 15.55 -13.58 6.56
N ILE A 3 15.58 -12.37 7.10
CA ILE A 3 16.72 -11.45 6.98
C ILE A 3 18.00 -12.07 7.53
N GLN A 4 17.97 -12.60 8.76
CA GLN A 4 19.14 -13.21 9.39
C GLN A 4 19.68 -14.44 8.65
N ARG A 5 18.77 -15.20 8.03
CA ARG A 5 19.11 -16.41 7.28
C ARG A 5 19.49 -16.13 5.83
N ARG A 6 19.38 -14.88 5.37
CA ARG A 6 19.54 -14.52 3.95
C ARG A 6 18.75 -15.45 3.03
N ALA A 7 17.49 -15.72 3.41
CA ALA A 7 16.66 -16.71 2.74
C ALA A 7 15.93 -16.16 1.52
N VAL A 8 16.03 -14.85 1.26
CA VAL A 8 15.40 -14.16 0.11
C VAL A 8 16.36 -13.08 -0.39
N ASP A 9 16.25 -12.74 -1.66
CA ASP A 9 17.04 -11.67 -2.29
C ASP A 9 16.35 -10.31 -2.23
N LEU A 10 15.02 -10.31 -2.03
CA LEU A 10 14.19 -9.13 -1.86
C LEU A 10 13.09 -9.43 -0.85
N LEU A 11 12.88 -8.52 0.11
CA LEU A 11 11.75 -8.59 1.05
C LEU A 11 10.52 -7.93 0.45
N GLN A 12 9.35 -8.55 0.67
CA GLN A 12 8.07 -8.02 0.22
C GLN A 12 7.04 -8.01 1.38
N PRO A 13 7.29 -7.18 2.41
CA PRO A 13 6.39 -7.09 3.56
C PRO A 13 5.14 -6.28 3.24
N ASP A 14 4.02 -6.63 3.85
CA ASP A 14 2.72 -5.97 3.69
C ASP A 14 2.28 -5.37 5.03
N LEU A 15 1.93 -4.08 5.04
CA LEU A 15 1.54 -3.36 6.26
C LEU A 15 0.33 -3.98 6.97
N SER A 16 -0.61 -4.54 6.21
CA SER A 16 -1.80 -5.18 6.77
C SER A 16 -1.51 -6.54 7.43
N TRP A 17 -0.38 -7.15 7.10
CA TRP A 17 0.03 -8.46 7.61
C TRP A 17 1.13 -8.38 8.69
N VAL A 18 2.02 -7.39 8.59
CA VAL A 18 3.15 -7.29 9.52
C VAL A 18 2.84 -6.55 10.83
N GLY A 19 1.67 -5.93 10.96
CA GLY A 19 1.30 -5.18 12.15
C GLY A 19 1.37 -3.66 12.00
N GLY A 20 1.20 -3.15 10.78
CA GLY A 20 1.09 -1.73 10.48
C GLY A 20 2.43 -1.00 10.33
N LEU A 21 2.36 0.34 10.34
CA LEU A 21 3.50 1.22 10.06
C LEU A 21 4.67 1.05 11.03
N THR A 22 4.40 0.80 12.31
CA THR A 22 5.44 0.62 13.32
C THR A 22 6.33 -0.58 13.00
N GLU A 23 5.73 -1.72 12.73
CA GLU A 23 6.47 -2.93 12.36
C GLU A 23 7.09 -2.83 10.96
N GLY A 24 6.38 -2.21 10.01
CA GLY A 24 6.91 -1.92 8.68
C GLY A 24 8.23 -1.14 8.76
N ARG A 25 8.30 -0.08 9.56
CA ARG A 25 9.53 0.70 9.77
C ARG A 25 10.66 -0.12 10.42
N ARG A 26 10.33 -1.01 11.36
CA ARG A 26 11.31 -1.93 11.97
C ARG A 26 11.88 -2.89 10.93
N ILE A 27 11.02 -3.45 10.07
CA ILE A 27 11.43 -4.34 8.99
C ILE A 27 12.31 -3.61 7.97
N ALA A 28 11.92 -2.41 7.50
CA ALA A 28 12.71 -1.60 6.58
C ALA A 28 14.10 -1.27 7.17
N THR A 29 14.15 -0.89 8.45
CA THR A 29 15.42 -0.63 9.15
C THR A 29 16.31 -1.89 9.20
N ALA A 30 15.73 -3.04 9.55
CA ALA A 30 16.47 -4.31 9.60
C ALA A 30 16.96 -4.74 8.22
N ALA A 31 16.14 -4.56 7.18
CA ALA A 31 16.51 -4.82 5.78
C ALA A 31 17.70 -3.96 5.36
N ARG A 32 17.64 -2.64 5.62
CA ARG A 32 18.71 -1.69 5.33
C ARG A 32 20.02 -2.07 6.02
N LEU A 33 19.98 -2.40 7.31
CA LEU A 33 21.16 -2.84 8.06
C LEU A 33 21.77 -4.12 7.49
N ALA A 34 20.94 -5.01 6.97
CA ALA A 34 21.35 -6.25 6.32
C ALA A 34 21.74 -6.07 4.83
N LYS A 35 21.62 -4.86 4.29
CA LYS A 35 21.79 -4.55 2.86
C LYS A 35 20.90 -5.41 1.95
N LEU A 36 19.68 -5.67 2.39
CA LEU A 36 18.70 -6.46 1.68
C LEU A 36 17.63 -5.50 1.11
N PRO A 37 17.40 -5.47 -0.20
CA PRO A 37 16.37 -4.62 -0.80
C PRO A 37 14.99 -5.06 -0.34
N TRP A 38 14.05 -4.12 -0.35
CA TRP A 38 12.66 -4.38 -0.01
C TRP A 38 11.71 -3.54 -0.86
N VAL A 39 10.57 -4.11 -1.18
CA VAL A 39 9.45 -3.48 -1.87
C VAL A 39 8.19 -3.93 -1.16
N PRO A 40 7.31 -3.04 -0.68
CA PRO A 40 6.11 -3.48 0.00
C PRO A 40 5.15 -4.19 -0.96
N HIS A 41 4.58 -5.31 -0.50
CA HIS A 41 3.36 -5.85 -1.08
C HIS A 41 2.21 -4.89 -0.77
N CYS A 42 1.41 -4.56 -1.79
CA CYS A 42 0.28 -3.66 -1.63
C CYS A 42 -0.91 -4.09 -2.50
N TRP A 43 -1.65 -5.08 -2.01
CA TRP A 43 -2.87 -5.56 -2.65
C TRP A 43 -4.05 -5.40 -1.70
N GLY A 44 -4.57 -4.19 -1.60
CA GLY A 44 -5.58 -3.86 -0.60
C GLY A 44 -6.46 -2.67 -0.97
N THR A 45 -6.73 -1.82 -0.01
CA THR A 45 -7.60 -0.65 -0.14
C THR A 45 -6.81 0.63 -0.42
N ALA A 46 -7.53 1.71 -0.78
CA ALA A 46 -6.96 3.05 -0.90
C ALA A 46 -6.22 3.50 0.37
N LEU A 47 -6.71 3.12 1.55
CA LEU A 47 -6.07 3.42 2.83
C LEU A 47 -4.75 2.67 2.99
N HIS A 48 -4.74 1.39 2.62
CA HIS A 48 -3.52 0.57 2.63
C HIS A 48 -2.46 1.15 1.68
N PHE A 49 -2.87 1.56 0.48
CA PHE A 49 -1.97 2.18 -0.49
C PHE A 49 -1.42 3.52 0.03
N ALA A 50 -2.27 4.41 0.56
CA ALA A 50 -1.82 5.67 1.14
C ALA A 50 -0.79 5.44 2.27
N ALA A 51 -1.07 4.52 3.21
CA ALA A 51 -0.13 4.16 4.27
C ALA A 51 1.19 3.61 3.72
N THR A 52 1.13 2.77 2.68
CA THR A 52 2.31 2.19 2.01
C THR A 52 3.15 3.26 1.33
N VAL A 53 2.53 4.25 0.66
CA VAL A 53 3.23 5.38 0.04
C VAL A 53 3.99 6.20 1.09
N HIS A 54 3.35 6.51 2.23
CA HIS A 54 4.03 7.18 3.34
C HIS A 54 5.19 6.37 3.89
N TRP A 55 5.02 5.07 4.05
CA TRP A 55 6.09 4.19 4.53
C TRP A 55 7.29 4.19 3.61
N VAL A 56 7.09 3.99 2.30
CA VAL A 56 8.16 4.02 1.29
C VAL A 56 8.85 5.38 1.29
N ALA A 57 8.08 6.48 1.24
CA ALA A 57 8.62 7.85 1.22
C ALA A 57 9.40 8.22 2.50
N SER A 58 9.05 7.63 3.65
CA SER A 58 9.76 7.88 4.91
C SER A 58 11.05 7.06 5.08
N SER A 59 11.31 6.12 4.17
CA SER A 59 12.44 5.19 4.26
C SER A 59 13.55 5.63 3.32
N PRO A 60 14.81 5.81 3.80
CA PRO A 60 15.92 6.31 2.97
C PRO A 60 16.24 5.44 1.74
N ASP A 61 15.92 4.16 1.80
CA ASP A 61 16.12 3.15 0.77
C ASP A 61 14.79 2.68 0.13
N GLY A 62 13.68 3.35 0.45
CA GLY A 62 12.39 3.13 -0.20
C GLY A 62 12.40 3.71 -1.62
N PHE A 63 12.11 2.88 -2.64
CA PHE A 63 12.21 3.29 -4.03
C PHE A 63 11.05 2.83 -4.91
N LEU A 64 10.37 1.77 -4.55
CA LEU A 64 9.21 1.23 -5.27
C LEU A 64 8.05 0.96 -4.33
N CYS A 65 6.85 1.06 -4.90
CA CYS A 65 5.60 0.69 -4.25
C CYS A 65 4.77 -0.13 -5.25
N GLU A 66 4.27 -1.27 -4.84
CA GLU A 66 3.35 -2.04 -5.66
C GLU A 66 2.04 -1.26 -5.85
N TYR A 67 1.54 -1.22 -7.07
CA TYR A 67 0.28 -0.60 -7.42
C TYR A 67 -0.55 -1.52 -8.32
N PRO A 68 -1.63 -2.13 -7.82
CA PRO A 68 -2.48 -3.00 -8.60
C PRO A 68 -3.19 -2.22 -9.70
N ILE A 69 -2.98 -2.62 -10.94
CA ILE A 69 -3.65 -2.03 -12.11
C ILE A 69 -4.83 -2.93 -12.50
N THR A 70 -6.04 -2.37 -12.49
CA THR A 70 -7.21 -3.08 -13.04
C THR A 70 -7.13 -3.09 -14.55
N PRO A 71 -7.25 -4.24 -15.21
CA PRO A 71 -7.41 -4.30 -16.65
C PRO A 71 -8.59 -3.45 -17.09
N ARG A 72 -8.46 -2.76 -18.24
CA ARG A 72 -9.49 -1.83 -18.76
C ARG A 72 -10.71 -2.53 -19.38
N THR A 73 -10.88 -3.83 -19.20
CA THR A 73 -12.01 -4.58 -19.74
C THR A 73 -13.28 -4.40 -18.91
N ALA A 74 -14.45 -4.50 -19.54
CA ALA A 74 -15.73 -4.39 -18.85
C ALA A 74 -15.93 -5.49 -17.80
N GLU A 75 -15.41 -6.70 -18.05
CA GLU A 75 -15.48 -7.82 -17.13
C GLU A 75 -14.63 -7.60 -15.87
N ALA A 76 -13.45 -6.99 -16.03
CA ALA A 76 -12.58 -6.65 -14.90
C ALA A 76 -13.18 -5.53 -14.01
N ARG A 77 -14.00 -4.64 -14.59
CA ARG A 77 -14.75 -3.63 -13.82
C ARG A 77 -15.93 -4.24 -13.05
N ALA A 78 -16.51 -5.32 -13.54
CA ALA A 78 -17.60 -6.03 -12.87
C ALA A 78 -17.10 -6.91 -11.72
N SER A 79 -15.84 -7.35 -11.75
CA SER A 79 -15.23 -8.04 -10.62
C SER A 79 -14.88 -7.00 -9.55
N ARG A 80 -15.34 -7.18 -8.32
CA ARG A 80 -14.91 -6.40 -7.15
C ARG A 80 -13.46 -6.75 -6.82
N THR A 81 -12.54 -6.36 -7.69
CA THR A 81 -11.12 -6.59 -7.50
C THR A 81 -10.56 -5.62 -6.45
N PRO A 82 -9.49 -5.95 -5.75
CA PRO A 82 -8.83 -5.03 -4.82
C PRO A 82 -8.53 -3.65 -5.41
N SER A 83 -8.36 -3.55 -6.74
CA SER A 83 -8.11 -2.28 -7.43
C SER A 83 -9.31 -1.32 -7.45
N SER A 84 -10.57 -1.78 -7.44
CA SER A 84 -11.71 -0.86 -7.26
C SER A 84 -11.73 -0.29 -5.84
N MET A 85 -11.42 -1.09 -4.83
CA MET A 85 -11.31 -0.64 -3.45
C MET A 85 -10.13 0.32 -3.23
N MET A 86 -9.12 0.35 -4.11
CA MET A 86 -8.02 1.31 -4.07
C MET A 86 -8.43 2.72 -4.49
N THR A 87 -9.57 2.89 -5.13
CA THR A 87 -10.04 4.19 -5.60
C THR A 87 -11.38 4.60 -5.00
N GLU A 88 -12.25 3.66 -4.66
CA GLU A 88 -13.63 3.96 -4.25
C GLU A 88 -13.76 4.35 -2.77
N LEU A 89 -12.91 3.81 -1.89
CA LEU A 89 -13.02 4.03 -0.44
C LEU A 89 -12.55 5.41 0.04
N VAL A 90 -12.03 6.22 -0.86
CA VAL A 90 -11.59 7.59 -0.56
C VAL A 90 -12.18 8.56 -1.58
N GLU A 91 -12.40 9.81 -1.18
CA GLU A 91 -12.92 10.86 -2.06
C GLU A 91 -11.92 11.18 -3.17
N THR A 92 -10.64 11.26 -2.83
CA THR A 92 -9.56 11.52 -3.78
C THR A 92 -8.46 10.47 -3.58
N PRO A 93 -8.29 9.53 -4.52
CA PRO A 93 -7.21 8.55 -4.46
C PRO A 93 -5.82 9.19 -4.51
N VAL A 94 -4.81 8.46 -4.04
CA VAL A 94 -3.41 8.86 -4.20
C VAL A 94 -3.11 9.07 -5.68
N GLU A 95 -2.61 10.24 -6.01
CA GLU A 95 -2.32 10.64 -7.39
C GLU A 95 -1.07 9.92 -7.92
N ILE A 96 -1.16 9.41 -9.15
CA ILE A 96 -0.04 8.79 -9.87
C ILE A 96 0.34 9.67 -11.06
N VAL A 97 1.51 10.27 -11.02
CA VAL A 97 2.03 11.14 -12.09
C VAL A 97 3.32 10.55 -12.65
N ALA A 98 3.33 10.29 -13.94
CA ALA A 98 4.50 9.73 -14.64
C ALA A 98 5.13 8.51 -13.93
N GLY A 99 4.27 7.59 -13.44
CA GLY A 99 4.70 6.39 -12.73
C GLY A 99 5.17 6.59 -11.29
N LYS A 100 4.92 7.77 -10.72
CA LYS A 100 5.26 8.10 -9.33
C LYS A 100 3.99 8.35 -8.53
N ALA A 101 3.87 7.72 -7.36
CA ALA A 101 2.83 8.03 -6.40
C ALA A 101 3.21 9.31 -5.64
N LEU A 102 2.32 10.31 -5.65
CA LEU A 102 2.52 11.53 -4.88
C LEU A 102 2.12 11.27 -3.43
N VAL A 103 2.99 11.64 -2.49
CA VAL A 103 2.70 11.50 -1.06
C VAL A 103 1.58 12.46 -0.67
N PRO A 104 0.43 11.99 -0.14
CA PRO A 104 -0.62 12.88 0.33
C PRO A 104 -0.13 13.76 1.49
N THR A 105 -0.52 15.04 1.52
CA THR A 105 -0.03 16.01 2.49
C THR A 105 -1.08 16.46 3.53
N GLY A 106 -2.29 15.95 3.45
CA GLY A 106 -3.36 16.23 4.41
C GLY A 106 -3.14 15.57 5.79
N PRO A 107 -4.01 15.85 6.77
CA PRO A 107 -3.96 15.22 8.08
C PRO A 107 -4.03 13.68 8.03
N GLY A 108 -3.39 13.01 8.96
CA GLY A 108 -3.35 11.54 9.02
C GLY A 108 -2.64 10.94 7.81
N LEU A 109 -3.32 10.08 7.05
CA LEU A 109 -2.82 9.52 5.79
C LEU A 109 -3.00 10.48 4.59
N GLY A 110 -3.56 11.67 4.81
CA GLY A 110 -3.81 12.65 3.77
C GLY A 110 -4.91 12.28 2.78
N VAL A 111 -5.77 11.32 3.13
CA VAL A 111 -6.92 10.91 2.34
C VAL A 111 -8.21 11.02 3.17
N VAL A 112 -9.33 11.33 2.53
CA VAL A 112 -10.66 11.44 3.15
C VAL A 112 -11.48 10.21 2.74
N LEU A 113 -12.16 9.60 3.71
CA LEU A 113 -13.02 8.43 3.48
C LEU A 113 -14.27 8.83 2.66
N ASN A 114 -14.66 7.95 1.75
CA ASN A 114 -15.94 8.04 1.05
C ASN A 114 -16.99 7.22 1.81
N GLU A 115 -17.83 7.90 2.58
CA GLU A 115 -18.85 7.29 3.44
C GLU A 115 -19.87 6.46 2.64
N ASP A 116 -20.26 6.93 1.46
CA ASP A 116 -21.19 6.19 0.58
C ASP A 116 -20.55 4.86 0.10
N ALA A 117 -19.27 4.89 -0.20
CA ALA A 117 -18.54 3.68 -0.57
C ALA A 117 -18.41 2.72 0.62
N LEU A 118 -18.09 3.23 1.80
CA LEU A 118 -18.01 2.41 3.03
C LEU A 118 -19.33 1.70 3.31
N SER A 119 -20.46 2.41 3.22
CA SER A 119 -21.79 1.83 3.42
C SER A 119 -22.10 0.69 2.43
N ARG A 120 -21.58 0.74 1.18
CA ARG A 120 -21.75 -0.35 0.21
C ARG A 120 -20.95 -1.60 0.54
N TYR A 121 -19.87 -1.45 1.30
CA TYR A 121 -18.99 -2.56 1.70
C TYR A 121 -19.24 -3.05 3.12
N GLU A 122 -20.18 -2.40 3.84
CA GLU A 122 -20.56 -2.83 5.18
C GLU A 122 -21.17 -4.24 5.14
N VAL A 123 -20.61 -5.14 5.93
CA VAL A 123 -21.17 -6.49 6.15
C VAL A 123 -21.92 -6.45 7.46
N GLY A 124 -23.21 -6.77 7.42
CA GLY A 124 -24.03 -6.88 8.66
C GLY A 124 -23.40 -7.88 9.62
N CYS A 125 -23.31 -7.49 10.88
CA CYS A 125 -22.94 -8.36 11.99
C CYS A 125 -24.13 -9.23 12.43
#